data_da1dd88234cc43ec1778a0583576593d
#
_entry.id   da1dd88234cc43ec1778a0583576593d
#
_cell.length_a   1.000
_cell.length_b   1.000
_cell.length_c   1.000
_cell.angle_alpha   90.00
_cell.angle_beta   90.00
_cell.angle_gamma   90.00
#
_symmetry.space_group_name_H-M   'P 1'
#
loop_
_entity.id
_entity.type
_entity.pdbx_description
1 polymer ?
#
loop_
_entity_poly.entity_id
_entity_poly.type
_entity_poly.pdbx_seq_one_letter_code
_entity_poly.pdbx_strand_id
1 'polypeptide(L)'
;MKNILIGALFLNVTAAGAALAGEKCNVPVAEWQPREALQTKLEADGWQIRSIKTEDGCYEAYAVDSKGNKVEAYFDPKTFKRVDGESEG
;
A
#
# COMPACT_ATOMS: atom_id res chain seq x y z
N MET A 1 -19.27 -41.90 1.09
CA MET A 1 -18.88 -41.48 1.05
C MET A 1 -18.63 -40.65 0.70
N LYS A 2 -18.79 -40.55 0.73
CA LYS A 2 -18.46 -39.88 0.52
C LYS A 2 -18.25 -38.80 0.54
N ASN A 3 -18.46 -38.58 0.76
CA ASN A 3 -18.27 -37.66 0.91
C ASN A 3 -17.66 -36.84 0.90
N ILE A 4 -17.57 -36.91 0.92
CA ILE A 4 -16.88 -36.29 1.05
C ILE A 4 -16.57 -35.42 0.74
N LEU A 5 -16.76 -35.11 0.59
CA LEU A 5 -16.34 -34.39 0.44
C LEU A 5 -16.01 -33.50 0.39
N ILE A 6 -16.17 -33.43 0.43
CA ILE A 6 -15.77 -32.73 0.45
C ILE A 6 -15.28 -31.86 0.50
N GLY A 7 -15.37 -31.80 0.68
CA GLY A 7 -14.79 -31.02 0.91
C GLY A 7 -14.47 -30.23 0.63
N ALA A 8 -14.40 -30.10 0.57
CA ALA A 8 -13.88 -29.35 0.39
C ALA A 8 -14.01 -28.37 0.21
N LEU A 9 -14.44 -28.12 0.16
CA LEU A 9 -14.35 -27.28 0.11
C LEU A 9 -13.95 -26.43 0.40
N PHE A 10 -14.01 -26.32 0.62
CA PHE A 10 -13.57 -25.61 1.08
C PHE A 10 -12.89 -24.97 0.85
N LEU A 11 -12.89 -24.98 0.76
CA LEU A 11 -12.18 -24.46 0.63
C LEU A 11 -12.01 -23.58 0.30
N ASN A 12 -12.12 -23.21 0.19
CA ASN A 12 -12.02 -22.51 -0.24
C ASN A 12 -12.13 -21.36 -0.11
N VAL A 13 -12.68 -20.85 -0.32
CA VAL A 13 -13.02 -19.81 0.20
C VAL A 13 -11.97 -19.04 0.81
N THR A 14 -11.36 -19.54 1.47
CA THR A 14 -10.29 -18.98 2.10
C THR A 14 -9.39 -18.24 1.20
N ALA A 15 -9.43 -18.56 0.02
CA ALA A 15 -8.58 -17.93 -0.91
C ALA A 15 -8.81 -16.45 -0.95
N ALA A 16 -10.02 -16.05 -0.79
CA ALA A 16 -10.31 -14.66 -0.85
C ALA A 16 -9.61 -13.92 0.27
N GLY A 17 -9.56 -14.51 1.42
CA GLY A 17 -8.90 -13.86 2.51
C GLY A 17 -7.44 -13.68 2.25
N ALA A 18 -6.84 -14.66 1.63
CA ALA A 18 -5.44 -14.58 1.36
C ALA A 18 -5.13 -13.44 0.42
N ALA A 19 -5.97 -13.22 -0.56
CA ALA A 19 -5.72 -12.16 -1.49
C ALA A 19 -5.73 -10.81 -0.80
N LEU A 20 -6.66 -10.62 0.10
CA LEU A 20 -6.74 -9.37 0.78
C LEU A 20 -5.54 -9.14 1.66
N ALA A 21 -5.03 -10.20 2.21
CA ALA A 21 -3.92 -10.07 3.11
C ALA A 21 -2.68 -9.55 2.44
N GLY A 22 -2.62 -9.63 1.12
CA GLY A 22 -1.43 -9.21 0.43
C GLY A 22 -1.32 -7.72 0.20
N GLU A 23 -2.38 -6.97 0.48
CA GLU A 23 -2.34 -5.55 0.19
C GLU A 23 -2.16 -4.73 1.44
N LYS A 24 -1.28 -3.74 1.36
CA LYS A 24 -1.06 -2.86 2.50
C LYS A 24 -2.16 -1.83 2.64
N CYS A 25 -2.74 -1.40 1.54
CA CYS A 25 -3.81 -0.41 1.55
C CYS A 25 -5.05 -0.98 0.88
N ASN A 26 -6.19 -0.54 1.32
CA ASN A 26 -7.44 -1.08 0.81
C ASN A 26 -8.45 0.04 0.64
N VAL A 27 -8.17 0.95 -0.28
CA VAL A 27 -9.03 2.10 -0.53
C VAL A 27 -9.57 2.00 -1.94
N PRO A 28 -10.89 2.14 -2.13
CA PRO A 28 -11.44 2.16 -3.48
C PRO A 28 -10.78 3.24 -4.31
N VAL A 29 -10.43 2.91 -5.54
CA VAL A 29 -9.72 3.84 -6.40
C VAL A 29 -10.44 5.18 -6.53
N ALA A 30 -11.76 5.14 -6.52
CA ALA A 30 -12.53 6.37 -6.66
C ALA A 30 -12.29 7.35 -5.52
N GLU A 31 -11.71 6.88 -4.42
CA GLU A 31 -11.45 7.74 -3.28
C GLU A 31 -10.01 8.17 -3.17
N TRP A 32 -9.18 7.77 -4.11
CA TRP A 32 -7.77 8.13 -4.06
C TRP A 32 -7.59 9.60 -4.39
N GLN A 33 -6.70 10.25 -3.69
CA GLN A 33 -6.29 11.59 -4.06
C GLN A 33 -5.23 11.49 -5.14
N PRO A 34 -5.04 12.54 -5.94
CA PRO A 34 -4.04 12.47 -7.00
C PRO A 34 -2.63 12.31 -6.44
N ARG A 35 -1.81 11.59 -7.19
CA ARG A 35 -0.43 11.40 -6.80
C ARG A 35 0.30 12.71 -6.60
N GLU A 36 -0.04 13.71 -7.40
CA GLU A 36 0.60 15.00 -7.29
C GLU A 36 0.35 15.67 -5.94
N ALA A 37 -0.79 15.39 -5.34
CA ALA A 37 -1.08 15.94 -4.02
C ALA A 37 -0.15 15.35 -2.97
N LEU A 38 0.16 14.05 -3.10
CA LEU A 38 1.10 13.43 -2.18
C LEU A 38 2.49 14.00 -2.40
N GLN A 39 2.88 14.20 -3.64
CA GLN A 39 4.18 14.76 -3.92
C GLN A 39 4.31 16.14 -3.29
N THR A 40 3.30 16.97 -3.44
CA THR A 40 3.34 18.31 -2.87
C THR A 40 3.47 18.25 -1.35
N LYS A 41 2.74 17.33 -0.75
CA LYS A 41 2.79 17.20 0.69
C LYS A 41 4.18 16.80 1.16
N LEU A 42 4.79 15.82 0.51
CA LEU A 42 6.09 15.35 0.92
C LEU A 42 7.18 16.39 0.65
N GLU A 43 7.05 17.12 -0.45
CA GLU A 43 8.01 18.18 -0.73
C GLU A 43 7.91 19.28 0.31
N ALA A 44 6.72 19.55 0.81
CA ALA A 44 6.55 20.54 1.86
C ALA A 44 7.23 20.07 3.14
N ASP A 45 7.38 18.76 3.30
CA ASP A 45 8.07 18.19 4.45
C ASP A 45 9.59 18.12 4.24
N GLY A 46 10.06 18.62 3.13
CA GLY A 46 11.50 18.63 2.86
C GLY A 46 12.03 17.45 2.10
N TRP A 47 11.13 16.61 1.58
CA TRP A 47 11.59 15.43 0.83
C TRP A 47 11.83 15.80 -0.63
N GLN A 48 12.77 15.08 -1.24
CA GLN A 48 13.00 15.20 -2.67
C GLN A 48 12.47 13.94 -3.30
N ILE A 49 11.42 14.06 -4.10
CA ILE A 49 10.74 12.92 -4.65
C ILE A 49 11.42 12.44 -5.91
N ARG A 50 11.71 11.13 -5.97
CA ARG A 50 12.27 10.52 -7.17
C ARG A 50 11.15 9.93 -8.01
N SER A 51 10.22 9.24 -7.39
CA SER A 51 9.07 8.72 -8.10
C SER A 51 8.00 8.32 -7.09
N ILE A 52 6.76 8.30 -7.57
CA ILE A 52 5.64 7.79 -6.77
C ILE A 52 4.92 6.80 -7.65
N LYS A 53 4.79 5.57 -7.16
CA LYS A 53 4.16 4.48 -7.88
C LYS A 53 2.98 3.96 -7.12
N THR A 54 2.19 3.13 -7.76
CA THR A 54 1.10 2.41 -7.11
C THR A 54 1.59 1.01 -6.82
N GLU A 55 1.48 0.58 -5.58
CA GLU A 55 1.95 -0.74 -5.20
C GLU A 55 1.14 -1.25 -4.03
N ASP A 56 0.65 -2.47 -4.09
CA ASP A 56 -0.12 -3.07 -3.00
C ASP A 56 -1.29 -2.19 -2.54
N GLY A 57 -1.93 -1.52 -3.48
CA GLY A 57 -3.08 -0.68 -3.15
C GLY A 57 -2.73 0.65 -2.53
N CYS A 58 -1.45 0.98 -2.46
CA CYS A 58 -0.98 2.21 -1.86
C CYS A 58 -0.22 3.04 -2.87
N TYR A 59 0.14 4.24 -2.49
CA TYR A 59 1.18 4.98 -3.21
C TYR A 59 2.50 4.63 -2.55
N GLU A 60 3.50 4.36 -3.36
CA GLU A 60 4.83 4.08 -2.86
C GLU A 60 5.76 5.18 -3.34
N ALA A 61 6.36 5.91 -2.43
CA ALA A 61 7.25 7.01 -2.77
C ALA A 61 8.70 6.59 -2.60
N TYR A 62 9.48 6.85 -3.63
CA TYR A 62 10.93 6.69 -3.57
C TYR A 62 11.49 8.09 -3.50
N ALA A 63 12.24 8.40 -2.48
CA ALA A 63 12.63 9.78 -2.24
C ALA A 63 13.87 9.87 -1.38
N VAL A 64 14.34 11.11 -1.19
CA VAL A 64 15.36 11.41 -0.21
C VAL A 64 14.67 12.30 0.80
N ASP A 65 14.75 11.96 2.06
CA ASP A 65 14.03 12.72 3.07
C ASP A 65 14.79 13.99 3.45
N SER A 66 14.24 14.76 4.39
CA SER A 66 14.83 16.05 4.73
C SER A 66 16.20 15.91 5.37
N LYS A 67 16.54 14.71 5.82
CA LYS A 67 17.86 14.49 6.44
C LYS A 67 18.86 13.90 5.46
N GLY A 68 18.47 13.74 4.21
CA GLY A 68 19.37 13.20 3.20
C GLY A 68 19.35 11.69 3.07
N ASN A 69 18.41 11.01 3.73
CA ASN A 69 18.35 9.56 3.68
C ASN A 69 17.45 9.09 2.56
N LYS A 70 17.84 8.02 1.90
CA LYS A 70 16.95 7.42 0.89
C LYS A 70 15.82 6.72 1.58
N VAL A 71 14.61 6.92 1.07
CA VAL A 71 13.40 6.40 1.68
C VAL A 71 12.55 5.73 0.63
N GLU A 72 11.95 4.62 1.01
CA GLU A 72 10.94 3.97 0.21
C GLU A 72 9.78 3.79 1.16
N ALA A 73 8.70 4.52 0.95
CA ALA A 73 7.61 4.55 1.92
C ALA A 73 6.27 4.38 1.26
N TYR A 74 5.36 3.73 1.96
CA TYR A 74 4.02 3.48 1.46
C TYR A 74 3.03 4.39 2.17
N PHE A 75 2.09 4.92 1.41
CA PHE A 75 1.11 5.85 1.95
C PHE A 75 -0.29 5.44 1.54
N ASP A 76 -1.23 5.59 2.45
CA ASP A 76 -2.64 5.39 2.15
C ASP A 76 -3.03 6.42 1.09
N PRO A 77 -3.62 6.00 -0.03
CA PRO A 77 -3.86 6.95 -1.12
C PRO A 77 -5.00 7.92 -0.85
N LYS A 78 -5.76 7.72 0.20
CA LYS A 78 -6.84 8.63 0.52
C LYS A 78 -6.41 9.63 1.58
N THR A 79 -5.73 9.17 2.61
CA THR A 79 -5.37 10.02 3.74
C THR A 79 -3.94 10.48 3.71
N PHE A 80 -3.09 9.81 2.93
CA PHE A 80 -1.66 10.04 2.86
C PHE A 80 -0.96 9.68 4.16
N LYS A 81 -1.61 8.85 4.96
CA LYS A 81 -0.98 8.39 6.18
C LYS A 81 0.03 7.30 5.83
N ARG A 82 1.20 7.34 6.41
CA ARG A 82 2.22 6.35 6.14
C ARG A 82 1.80 5.02 6.75
N VAL A 83 1.93 3.95 6.00
CA VAL A 83 1.40 2.67 6.44
C VAL A 83 2.41 1.58 6.66
N ASP A 84 3.65 1.76 6.27
CA ASP A 84 4.58 0.67 6.41
C ASP A 84 5.52 0.82 7.58
N GLY A 85 5.64 1.93 8.08
CA GLY A 85 6.43 2.18 9.25
C GLY A 85 7.73 1.51 9.41
N GLU A 86 7.86 0.31 8.96
CA GLU A 86 9.08 -0.35 9.24
C GLU A 86 10.09 -0.07 8.21
N SER A 87 9.70 0.55 7.19
CA SER A 87 10.64 0.71 6.14
C SER A 87 11.80 1.52 6.56
N GLU A 88 11.62 2.28 7.56
CA GLU A 88 12.64 3.05 7.90
C GLU A 88 13.66 2.29 8.42
N GLY A 89 13.29 1.23 8.75
CA GLY A 89 14.29 0.37 9.35
C GLY A 89 15.37 0.64 8.82
#